data_1f495e456b132dc6293e414f34f2a6c8
#
_entry.id   1f495e456b132dc6293e414f34f2a6c8
#
_cell.length_a   1.000
_cell.length_b   1.000
_cell.length_c   1.000
_cell.angle_alpha   90.00
_cell.angle_beta   90.00
_cell.angle_gamma   90.00
#
_symmetry.space_group_name_H-M   'P 1'
#
loop_
_entity.id
_entity.type
_entity.pdbx_description
1 polymer ?
#
loop_
_entity_poly.entity_id
_entity_poly.type
_entity_poly.pdbx_seq_one_letter_code
_entity_poly.pdbx_strand_id
1 'polypeptide(L)'
;MKSTVLHHRVFLLLLCIVTAGFLLILWPCFGAVFWGVALAVLFAPLHQRLLARMPRKPTLAALATLALCLVIVILPLVLIGASLVREAAFIYENLSSGEINVGAYFQQIMSALPGWATHALDGLGLASVIDIQDKLSSVAVQASKVVATQAVGIGQNTLGFLVSFAVMLYLLFFLLRDGAQLARRIRYVFPLEPAHKTALASKFTTVVRATIKGNLAVAMAQGALGGLIFWLLGIQGPVLWAVVMAFLSLLPAVGAGLIWGPVALYFFATGDIVKGSILAAYGVLVIGLVDNVLRPLLVGKDTKMPDYLVLISTLGGMALFGLNGFVIGPLIAAMFIAVWDIFATEQAQANALAEATAAPRVEPVALDAPVNRLP
;
A
#
# COMPACT_ATOMS: atom_id res chain seq x y z
N MET A 1 -29.60 18.20 -39.89
CA MET A 1 -28.72 17.14 -39.37
C MET A 1 -27.31 17.59 -39.00
N LYS A 2 -26.66 18.57 -39.63
CA LYS A 2 -25.31 19.04 -39.25
C LYS A 2 -25.26 19.81 -37.91
N SER A 3 -26.31 20.51 -37.51
CA SER A 3 -26.33 21.28 -36.24
C SER A 3 -26.39 20.40 -35.00
N THR A 4 -27.12 19.29 -35.00
CA THR A 4 -27.22 18.37 -33.85
C THR A 4 -25.90 17.65 -33.54
N VAL A 5 -25.14 17.27 -34.56
CA VAL A 5 -23.82 16.67 -34.42
C VAL A 5 -22.82 17.68 -33.86
N LEU A 6 -22.89 18.95 -34.31
CA LEU A 6 -22.02 20.01 -33.80
C LEU A 6 -22.31 20.29 -32.30
N HIS A 7 -23.60 20.43 -31.94
CA HIS A 7 -23.99 20.63 -30.53
C HIS A 7 -23.50 19.49 -29.62
N HIS A 8 -23.63 18.23 -30.09
CA HIS A 8 -23.16 17.07 -29.31
C HIS A 8 -21.64 17.07 -29.13
N ARG A 9 -20.88 17.41 -30.18
CA ARG A 9 -19.41 17.51 -30.09
C ARG A 9 -18.97 18.64 -29.16
N VAL A 10 -19.59 19.81 -29.24
CA VAL A 10 -19.31 20.94 -28.36
C VAL A 10 -19.65 20.61 -26.91
N PHE A 11 -20.78 19.93 -26.67
CA PHE A 11 -21.15 19.47 -25.32
C PHE A 11 -20.16 18.47 -24.75
N LEU A 12 -19.69 17.47 -25.53
CA LEU A 12 -18.66 16.51 -25.09
C LEU A 12 -17.33 17.19 -24.79
N LEU A 13 -16.93 18.16 -25.62
CA LEU A 13 -15.72 18.93 -25.40
C LEU A 13 -15.81 19.76 -24.11
N LEU A 14 -16.93 20.43 -23.87
CA LEU A 14 -17.19 21.16 -22.63
C LEU A 14 -17.17 20.21 -21.42
N LEU A 15 -17.81 19.05 -21.53
CA LEU A 15 -17.82 18.01 -20.50
C LEU A 15 -16.38 17.56 -20.16
N CYS A 16 -15.55 17.30 -21.19
CA CYS A 16 -14.14 16.92 -20.99
C CYS A 16 -13.35 18.03 -20.31
N ILE A 17 -13.49 19.29 -20.74
CA ILE A 17 -12.77 20.44 -20.16
C ILE A 17 -13.16 20.63 -18.68
N VAL A 18 -14.46 20.63 -18.36
CA VAL A 18 -14.94 20.81 -16.99
C VAL A 18 -14.49 19.63 -16.11
N THR A 19 -14.54 18.40 -16.62
CA THR A 19 -14.06 17.22 -15.88
C THR A 19 -12.57 17.29 -15.65
N ALA A 20 -11.76 17.65 -16.65
CA ALA A 20 -10.32 17.83 -16.50
C ALA A 20 -10.00 18.94 -15.48
N GLY A 21 -10.68 20.09 -15.56
CA GLY A 21 -10.54 21.18 -14.58
C GLY A 21 -10.89 20.73 -13.15
N PHE A 22 -11.95 19.95 -12.99
CA PHE A 22 -12.32 19.40 -11.69
C PHE A 22 -11.30 18.42 -11.14
N LEU A 23 -10.73 17.55 -11.99
CA LEU A 23 -9.66 16.61 -11.59
C LEU A 23 -8.39 17.36 -11.19
N LEU A 24 -8.04 18.46 -11.87
CA LEU A 24 -6.92 19.32 -11.48
C LEU A 24 -7.13 19.96 -10.10
N ILE A 25 -8.35 20.41 -9.79
CA ILE A 25 -8.69 20.94 -8.45
C ILE A 25 -8.59 19.87 -7.37
N LEU A 26 -8.94 18.62 -7.68
CA LEU A 26 -8.84 17.50 -6.75
C LEU A 26 -7.42 16.99 -6.56
N TRP A 27 -6.50 17.30 -7.47
CA TRP A 27 -5.14 16.76 -7.46
C TRP A 27 -4.38 16.98 -6.14
N PRO A 28 -4.37 18.18 -5.52
CA PRO A 28 -3.73 18.40 -4.21
C PRO A 28 -4.35 17.55 -3.09
N CYS A 29 -5.64 17.23 -3.18
CA CYS A 29 -6.37 16.43 -2.20
C CYS A 29 -6.47 14.95 -2.58
N PHE A 30 -5.76 14.51 -3.65
CA PHE A 30 -5.89 13.15 -4.19
C PHE A 30 -5.67 12.07 -3.12
N GLY A 31 -4.64 12.21 -2.27
CA GLY A 31 -4.39 11.30 -1.17
C GLY A 31 -5.54 11.22 -0.16
N ALA A 32 -6.10 12.37 0.21
CA ALA A 32 -7.25 12.45 1.13
C ALA A 32 -8.50 11.79 0.53
N VAL A 33 -8.77 12.05 -0.76
CA VAL A 33 -9.89 11.44 -1.48
C VAL A 33 -9.71 9.93 -1.60
N PHE A 34 -8.52 9.49 -1.99
CA PHE A 34 -8.20 8.07 -2.12
C PHE A 34 -8.38 7.33 -0.79
N TRP A 35 -7.78 7.83 0.30
CA TRP A 35 -7.91 7.19 1.62
C TRP A 35 -9.33 7.27 2.18
N GLY A 36 -10.06 8.36 1.93
CA GLY A 36 -11.48 8.45 2.26
C GLY A 36 -12.31 7.35 1.61
N VAL A 37 -12.11 7.10 0.30
CA VAL A 37 -12.78 6.02 -0.43
C VAL A 37 -12.31 4.65 0.06
N ALA A 38 -11.00 4.45 0.21
CA ALA A 38 -10.42 3.17 0.64
C ALA A 38 -10.91 2.76 2.04
N LEU A 39 -10.92 3.70 2.99
CA LEU A 39 -11.45 3.47 4.33
C LEU A 39 -12.96 3.25 4.32
N ALA A 40 -13.73 3.98 3.50
CA ALA A 40 -15.16 3.74 3.35
C ALA A 40 -15.44 2.30 2.86
N VAL A 41 -14.69 1.82 1.87
CA VAL A 41 -14.77 0.44 1.37
C VAL A 41 -14.36 -0.58 2.45
N LEU A 42 -13.31 -0.29 3.20
CA LEU A 42 -12.79 -1.16 4.26
C LEU A 42 -13.79 -1.30 5.42
N PHE A 43 -14.33 -0.16 5.88
CA PHE A 43 -15.26 -0.10 7.01
C PHE A 43 -16.74 -0.26 6.63
N ALA A 44 -17.06 -0.40 5.32
CA ALA A 44 -18.44 -0.63 4.86
C ALA A 44 -19.16 -1.79 5.57
N PRO A 45 -18.55 -2.99 5.78
CA PRO A 45 -19.23 -4.08 6.49
C PRO A 45 -19.53 -3.75 7.95
N LEU A 46 -18.65 -2.98 8.61
CA LEU A 46 -18.86 -2.52 9.97
C LEU A 46 -19.99 -1.50 10.02
N HIS A 47 -19.97 -0.52 9.11
CA HIS A 47 -21.03 0.47 8.98
C HIS A 47 -22.40 -0.17 8.74
N GLN A 48 -22.48 -1.17 7.84
CA GLN A 48 -23.72 -1.89 7.59
C GLN A 48 -24.26 -2.61 8.84
N ARG A 49 -23.39 -3.21 9.67
CA ARG A 49 -23.78 -3.83 10.95
C ARG A 49 -24.32 -2.79 11.96
N LEU A 50 -23.68 -1.62 12.04
CA LEU A 50 -24.15 -0.53 12.90
C LEU A 50 -25.49 0.04 12.39
N LEU A 51 -25.60 0.23 11.09
CA LEU A 51 -26.83 0.73 10.45
C LEU A 51 -28.00 -0.24 10.66
N ALA A 52 -27.75 -1.55 10.59
CA ALA A 52 -28.77 -2.57 10.88
C ALA A 52 -29.28 -2.50 12.34
N ARG A 53 -28.42 -2.09 13.29
CA ARG A 53 -28.82 -1.85 14.69
C ARG A 53 -29.51 -0.50 14.92
N MET A 54 -29.31 0.47 14.01
CA MET A 54 -29.79 1.85 14.13
C MET A 54 -30.47 2.33 12.84
N PRO A 55 -31.50 1.64 12.32
CA PRO A 55 -32.04 1.87 10.97
C PRO A 55 -32.65 3.26 10.77
N ARG A 56 -33.11 3.92 11.84
CA ARG A 56 -33.73 5.24 11.80
C ARG A 56 -32.74 6.41 11.94
N LYS A 57 -31.43 6.12 12.18
CA LYS A 57 -30.42 7.16 12.47
C LYS A 57 -29.14 6.95 11.65
N PRO A 58 -29.19 7.05 10.32
CA PRO A 58 -28.02 6.77 9.46
C PRO A 58 -26.83 7.68 9.75
N THR A 59 -27.08 8.93 10.11
CA THR A 59 -26.02 9.90 10.49
C THR A 59 -25.27 9.46 11.75
N LEU A 60 -25.99 8.94 12.77
CA LEU A 60 -25.37 8.43 14.00
C LEU A 60 -24.58 7.15 13.72
N ALA A 61 -25.08 6.26 12.87
CA ALA A 61 -24.34 5.07 12.46
C ALA A 61 -23.04 5.43 11.73
N ALA A 62 -23.07 6.45 10.85
CA ALA A 62 -21.90 6.94 10.15
C ALA A 62 -20.89 7.59 11.12
N LEU A 63 -21.33 8.44 12.06
CA LEU A 63 -20.48 9.04 13.09
C LEU A 63 -19.87 7.99 14.02
N ALA A 64 -20.64 7.00 14.45
CA ALA A 64 -20.13 5.91 15.28
C ALA A 64 -19.08 5.06 14.53
N THR A 65 -19.31 4.79 13.22
CA THR A 65 -18.32 4.10 12.39
C THR A 65 -17.05 4.95 12.21
N LEU A 66 -17.19 6.24 11.99
CA LEU A 66 -16.08 7.19 11.87
C LEU A 66 -15.27 7.25 13.17
N ALA A 67 -15.93 7.40 14.32
CA ALA A 67 -15.29 7.42 15.64
C ALA A 67 -14.53 6.10 15.90
N LEU A 68 -15.13 4.96 15.57
CA LEU A 68 -14.47 3.66 15.73
C LEU A 68 -13.27 3.50 14.76
N CYS A 69 -13.40 3.99 13.53
CA CYS A 69 -12.28 4.04 12.58
C CYS A 69 -11.13 4.89 13.13
N LEU A 70 -11.43 6.07 13.67
CA LEU A 70 -10.43 6.94 14.30
C LEU A 70 -9.73 6.25 15.47
N VAL A 71 -10.47 5.60 16.35
CA VAL A 71 -9.89 4.88 17.49
C VAL A 71 -8.98 3.73 16.99
N ILE A 72 -9.44 2.93 16.03
CA ILE A 72 -8.67 1.79 15.51
C ILE A 72 -7.38 2.25 14.81
N VAL A 73 -7.39 3.41 14.15
CA VAL A 73 -6.22 3.92 13.41
C VAL A 73 -5.33 4.80 14.29
N ILE A 74 -5.92 5.75 15.03
CA ILE A 74 -5.14 6.75 15.78
C ILE A 74 -4.58 6.15 17.07
N LEU A 75 -5.31 5.30 17.78
CA LEU A 75 -4.84 4.76 19.07
C LEU A 75 -3.52 3.98 18.93
N PRO A 76 -3.37 3.02 18.00
CA PRO A 76 -2.08 2.37 17.79
C PRO A 76 -0.99 3.37 17.36
N LEU A 77 -1.31 4.32 16.49
CA LEU A 77 -0.35 5.33 16.01
C LEU A 77 0.17 6.21 17.15
N VAL A 78 -0.70 6.63 18.07
CA VAL A 78 -0.31 7.43 19.26
C VAL A 78 0.53 6.59 20.22
N LEU A 79 0.15 5.34 20.48
CA LEU A 79 0.91 4.44 21.35
C LEU A 79 2.31 4.18 20.78
N ILE A 80 2.40 3.91 19.49
CA ILE A 80 3.66 3.72 18.77
C ILE A 80 4.49 5.02 18.82
N GLY A 81 3.90 6.16 18.49
CA GLY A 81 4.56 7.46 18.53
C GLY A 81 5.10 7.79 19.92
N ALA A 82 4.32 7.56 20.97
CA ALA A 82 4.75 7.76 22.34
C ALA A 82 5.92 6.82 22.74
N SER A 83 5.90 5.56 22.26
CA SER A 83 7.01 4.62 22.47
C SER A 83 8.26 5.07 21.73
N LEU A 84 8.13 5.53 20.48
CA LEU A 84 9.23 6.07 19.68
C LEU A 84 9.88 7.29 20.33
N VAL A 85 9.09 8.22 20.86
CA VAL A 85 9.61 9.40 21.56
C VAL A 85 10.38 9.02 22.80
N ARG A 86 9.86 8.08 23.61
CA ARG A 86 10.56 7.58 24.81
C ARG A 86 11.89 6.92 24.47
N GLU A 87 11.90 6.08 23.46
CA GLU A 87 13.09 5.35 23.00
C GLU A 87 14.13 6.31 22.40
N ALA A 88 13.71 7.28 21.61
CA ALA A 88 14.58 8.31 21.06
C ALA A 88 15.17 9.20 22.16
N ALA A 89 14.37 9.56 23.19
CA ALA A 89 14.86 10.31 24.36
C ALA A 89 15.91 9.49 25.12
N PHE A 90 15.69 8.21 25.36
CA PHE A 90 16.63 7.31 26.03
C PHE A 90 17.96 7.19 25.25
N ILE A 91 17.89 7.01 23.93
CA ILE A 91 19.08 6.97 23.07
C ILE A 91 19.82 8.32 23.12
N TYR A 92 19.08 9.43 23.05
CA TYR A 92 19.66 10.78 23.13
C TYR A 92 20.38 11.03 24.47
N GLU A 93 19.78 10.65 25.60
CA GLU A 93 20.38 10.76 26.92
C GLU A 93 21.67 9.94 27.02
N ASN A 94 21.67 8.68 26.54
CA ASN A 94 22.86 7.82 26.55
C ASN A 94 23.96 8.28 25.60
N LEU A 95 23.60 8.94 24.49
CA LEU A 95 24.56 9.59 23.59
C LEU A 95 25.17 10.85 24.22
N SER A 96 24.32 11.66 24.87
CA SER A 96 24.74 12.93 25.47
C SER A 96 25.51 12.74 26.77
N SER A 97 25.25 11.68 27.54
CA SER A 97 26.00 11.29 28.75
C SER A 97 27.36 10.67 28.45
N GLY A 98 27.65 10.36 27.16
CA GLY A 98 28.90 9.72 26.74
C GLY A 98 29.00 8.23 27.05
N GLU A 99 27.93 7.62 27.59
CA GLU A 99 27.88 6.17 27.83
C GLU A 99 27.95 5.37 26.52
N ILE A 100 27.44 5.95 25.42
CA ILE A 100 27.59 5.38 24.06
C ILE A 100 28.69 6.17 23.33
N ASN A 101 29.90 5.68 23.39
CA ASN A 101 31.02 6.25 22.63
C ASN A 101 31.01 5.70 21.22
N VAL A 102 30.32 6.40 20.30
CA VAL A 102 30.20 6.01 18.88
C VAL A 102 31.57 5.80 18.24
N GLY A 103 32.59 6.57 18.65
CA GLY A 103 33.97 6.43 18.15
C GLY A 103 34.60 5.10 18.59
N ALA A 104 34.41 4.69 19.85
CA ALA A 104 34.91 3.42 20.36
C ALA A 104 34.21 2.23 19.68
N TYR A 105 32.90 2.28 19.51
CA TYR A 105 32.15 1.26 18.76
C TYR A 105 32.61 1.16 17.31
N PHE A 106 32.85 2.30 16.65
CA PHE A 106 33.35 2.31 15.29
C PHE A 106 34.76 1.71 15.18
N GLN A 107 35.67 2.05 16.09
CA GLN A 107 37.00 1.44 16.15
C GLN A 107 36.92 -0.06 16.38
N GLN A 108 36.00 -0.52 17.22
CA GLN A 108 35.78 -1.93 17.49
C GLN A 108 35.25 -2.67 16.27
N ILE A 109 34.33 -2.05 15.49
CA ILE A 109 33.85 -2.58 14.22
C ILE A 109 34.98 -2.67 13.22
N MET A 110 35.76 -1.60 13.04
CA MET A 110 36.87 -1.56 12.09
C MET A 110 37.97 -2.58 12.43
N SER A 111 38.26 -2.78 13.71
CA SER A 111 39.23 -3.78 14.15
C SER A 111 38.76 -5.22 14.02
N ALA A 112 37.44 -5.44 13.98
CA ALA A 112 36.82 -6.76 13.81
C ALA A 112 36.61 -7.15 12.34
N LEU A 113 36.72 -6.19 11.41
CA LEU A 113 36.53 -6.44 9.97
C LEU A 113 37.72 -7.21 9.38
N PRO A 114 37.48 -8.22 8.53
CA PRO A 114 38.52 -8.90 7.78
C PRO A 114 39.27 -7.90 6.87
N GLY A 115 40.58 -8.12 6.66
CA GLY A 115 41.44 -7.20 5.89
C GLY A 115 40.96 -6.85 4.47
N TRP A 116 40.20 -7.74 3.81
CA TRP A 116 39.60 -7.46 2.51
C TRP A 116 38.51 -6.38 2.60
N ALA A 117 37.76 -6.35 3.70
CA ALA A 117 36.68 -5.39 3.92
C ALA A 117 37.24 -4.00 4.31
N THR A 118 38.31 -3.95 5.09
CA THR A 118 39.02 -2.69 5.40
C THR A 118 39.63 -2.08 4.14
N HIS A 119 40.26 -2.88 3.27
CA HIS A 119 40.75 -2.40 1.97
C HIS A 119 39.64 -1.91 1.02
N ALA A 120 38.46 -2.55 1.04
CA ALA A 120 37.30 -2.08 0.25
C ALA A 120 36.76 -0.73 0.79
N LEU A 121 36.75 -0.55 2.11
CA LEU A 121 36.35 0.70 2.77
C LEU A 121 37.38 1.82 2.57
N ASP A 122 38.68 1.49 2.55
CA ASP A 122 39.77 2.42 2.16
C ASP A 122 39.57 2.94 0.75
N GLY A 123 39.22 2.05 -0.19
CA GLY A 123 38.92 2.42 -1.59
C GLY A 123 37.68 3.32 -1.74
N LEU A 124 36.78 3.32 -0.77
CA LEU A 124 35.59 4.19 -0.70
C LEU A 124 35.82 5.48 0.09
N GLY A 125 37.03 5.70 0.62
CA GLY A 125 37.41 6.90 1.40
C GLY A 125 36.73 6.94 2.80
N LEU A 126 36.36 5.78 3.36
CA LEU A 126 35.64 5.66 4.64
C LEU A 126 36.51 5.12 5.78
N ALA A 127 37.82 4.97 5.58
CA ALA A 127 38.69 4.26 6.54
C ALA A 127 39.34 5.14 7.62
N SER A 128 39.30 6.46 7.53
CA SER A 128 39.87 7.30 8.58
C SER A 128 38.82 7.67 9.63
N VAL A 129 39.06 7.22 10.86
CA VAL A 129 38.20 7.52 12.03
C VAL A 129 38.06 9.03 12.26
N ILE A 130 39.09 9.80 11.93
CA ILE A 130 39.10 11.27 12.07
C ILE A 130 38.16 11.91 11.04
N ASP A 131 38.19 11.47 9.78
CA ASP A 131 37.28 11.98 8.73
C ASP A 131 35.81 11.61 8.98
N ILE A 132 35.58 10.47 9.64
CA ILE A 132 34.21 10.03 9.99
C ILE A 132 33.70 10.80 11.22
N GLN A 133 34.55 11.06 12.21
CA GLN A 133 34.17 11.87 13.37
C GLN A 133 33.89 13.33 12.96
N ASP A 134 34.67 13.90 12.05
CA ASP A 134 34.44 15.22 11.48
C ASP A 134 33.22 15.23 10.54
N LYS A 135 33.02 14.19 9.74
CA LYS A 135 31.81 14.01 8.96
C LYS A 135 30.58 13.75 9.84
N LEU A 136 30.69 12.95 10.90
CA LEU A 136 29.58 12.70 11.82
C LEU A 136 29.22 13.96 12.62
N SER A 137 30.22 14.73 13.09
CA SER A 137 29.98 16.02 13.73
C SER A 137 29.41 17.05 12.73
N SER A 138 29.90 17.08 11.50
CA SER A 138 29.33 17.92 10.45
C SER A 138 27.92 17.48 10.03
N VAL A 139 27.65 16.17 9.96
CA VAL A 139 26.31 15.62 9.75
C VAL A 139 25.40 15.91 10.92
N ALA A 140 25.88 15.81 12.18
CA ALA A 140 25.10 16.17 13.38
C ALA A 140 24.80 17.68 13.41
N VAL A 141 25.75 18.53 13.07
CA VAL A 141 25.56 19.98 12.94
C VAL A 141 24.66 20.30 11.72
N GLN A 142 24.82 19.59 10.61
CA GLN A 142 23.93 19.72 9.47
C GLN A 142 22.52 19.19 9.77
N ALA A 143 22.38 18.06 10.47
CA ALA A 143 21.11 17.54 10.93
C ALA A 143 20.43 18.51 11.91
N SER A 144 21.15 19.12 12.85
CA SER A 144 20.59 20.15 13.74
C SER A 144 20.19 21.41 13.00
N LYS A 145 20.97 21.84 11.98
CA LYS A 145 20.56 22.94 11.07
C LYS A 145 19.34 22.57 10.23
N VAL A 146 19.30 21.36 9.70
CA VAL A 146 18.17 20.83 8.93
C VAL A 146 16.94 20.73 9.84
N VAL A 147 17.07 20.26 11.08
CA VAL A 147 15.97 20.23 12.05
C VAL A 147 15.51 21.66 12.39
N ALA A 148 16.41 22.60 12.62
CA ALA A 148 16.06 23.99 12.89
C ALA A 148 15.43 24.71 11.70
N THR A 149 15.92 24.49 10.48
CA THR A 149 15.34 25.06 9.25
C THR A 149 14.07 24.33 8.81
N GLN A 150 13.96 23.04 9.08
CA GLN A 150 12.75 22.27 8.82
C GLN A 150 11.67 22.45 9.90
N ALA A 151 11.97 23.03 11.06
CA ALA A 151 10.95 23.31 12.08
C ALA A 151 9.82 24.18 11.51
N VAL A 152 10.13 25.15 10.66
CA VAL A 152 9.14 25.95 9.91
C VAL A 152 8.45 25.10 8.85
N GLY A 153 9.19 24.28 8.12
CA GLY A 153 8.65 23.35 7.11
C GLY A 153 7.80 22.25 7.74
N ILE A 154 8.16 21.76 8.92
CA ILE A 154 7.36 20.79 9.69
C ILE A 154 6.02 21.43 10.08
N GLY A 155 5.99 22.71 10.51
CA GLY A 155 4.76 23.42 10.81
C GLY A 155 3.83 23.53 9.59
N GLN A 156 4.35 23.91 8.43
CA GLN A 156 3.59 24.01 7.18
C GLN A 156 3.13 22.62 6.69
N ASN A 157 3.99 21.61 6.75
CA ASN A 157 3.64 20.24 6.38
C ASN A 157 2.61 19.63 7.35
N THR A 158 2.68 19.95 8.64
CA THR A 158 1.70 19.53 9.64
C THR A 158 0.34 20.17 9.38
N LEU A 159 0.29 21.47 9.04
CA LEU A 159 -0.96 22.12 8.67
C LEU A 159 -1.56 21.50 7.41
N GLY A 160 -0.77 21.28 6.37
CA GLY A 160 -1.18 20.59 5.13
C GLY A 160 -1.69 19.17 5.41
N PHE A 161 -1.01 18.43 6.29
CA PHE A 161 -1.46 17.13 6.74
C PHE A 161 -2.80 17.20 7.49
N LEU A 162 -2.96 18.12 8.43
CA LEU A 162 -4.21 18.29 9.18
C LEU A 162 -5.38 18.65 8.27
N VAL A 163 -5.18 19.55 7.29
CA VAL A 163 -6.18 19.89 6.30
C VAL A 163 -6.56 18.66 5.46
N SER A 164 -5.57 17.94 4.94
CA SER A 164 -5.80 16.74 4.14
C SER A 164 -6.51 15.65 4.97
N PHE A 165 -6.13 15.49 6.23
CA PHE A 165 -6.76 14.55 7.15
C PHE A 165 -8.21 14.95 7.47
N ALA A 166 -8.49 16.24 7.69
CA ALA A 166 -9.84 16.74 7.89
C ALA A 166 -10.72 16.51 6.64
N VAL A 167 -10.18 16.79 5.45
CA VAL A 167 -10.87 16.53 4.17
C VAL A 167 -11.15 15.02 4.01
N MET A 168 -10.19 14.17 4.34
CA MET A 168 -10.36 12.72 4.30
C MET A 168 -11.50 12.27 5.24
N LEU A 169 -11.51 12.75 6.49
CA LEU A 169 -12.56 12.40 7.48
C LEU A 169 -13.94 12.92 7.05
N TYR A 170 -14.00 14.14 6.53
CA TYR A 170 -15.22 14.73 6.00
C TYR A 170 -15.77 13.87 4.87
N LEU A 171 -14.93 13.53 3.90
CA LEU A 171 -15.31 12.67 2.78
C LEU A 171 -15.72 11.26 3.25
N LEU A 172 -14.96 10.66 4.16
CA LEU A 172 -15.26 9.35 4.74
C LEU A 172 -16.64 9.34 5.41
N PHE A 173 -16.98 10.38 6.17
CA PHE A 173 -18.30 10.51 6.78
C PHE A 173 -19.43 10.47 5.72
N PHE A 174 -19.33 11.28 4.66
CA PHE A 174 -20.34 11.30 3.60
C PHE A 174 -20.38 10.00 2.80
N LEU A 175 -19.23 9.38 2.54
CA LEU A 175 -19.17 8.09 1.85
C LEU A 175 -19.77 6.96 2.69
N LEU A 176 -19.64 6.99 4.01
CA LEU A 176 -20.32 6.04 4.88
C LEU A 176 -21.82 6.30 4.92
N ARG A 177 -22.26 7.55 5.07
CA ARG A 177 -23.67 7.91 5.16
C ARG A 177 -24.43 7.75 3.86
N ASP A 178 -23.89 8.29 2.75
CA ASP A 178 -24.58 8.44 1.48
C ASP A 178 -23.98 7.59 0.35
N GLY A 179 -22.93 6.81 0.64
CA GLY A 179 -22.14 6.08 -0.37
C GLY A 179 -22.98 5.12 -1.24
N ALA A 180 -24.02 4.52 -0.69
CA ALA A 180 -24.93 3.67 -1.46
C ALA A 180 -25.72 4.47 -2.53
N GLN A 181 -26.09 5.71 -2.22
CA GLN A 181 -26.78 6.60 -3.18
C GLN A 181 -25.79 7.10 -4.24
N LEU A 182 -24.60 7.50 -3.82
CA LEU A 182 -23.54 7.94 -4.72
C LEU A 182 -23.15 6.82 -5.70
N ALA A 183 -22.94 5.60 -5.21
CA ALA A 183 -22.63 4.44 -6.03
C ALA A 183 -23.74 4.16 -7.08
N ARG A 184 -25.02 4.31 -6.70
CA ARG A 184 -26.14 4.18 -7.64
C ARG A 184 -26.11 5.26 -8.72
N ARG A 185 -25.87 6.53 -8.34
CA ARG A 185 -25.76 7.64 -9.31
C ARG A 185 -24.61 7.43 -10.29
N ILE A 186 -23.44 7.05 -9.79
CA ILE A 186 -22.28 6.75 -10.63
C ILE A 186 -22.59 5.62 -11.60
N ARG A 187 -23.18 4.52 -11.15
CA ARG A 187 -23.57 3.40 -12.00
C ARG A 187 -24.57 3.81 -13.09
N TYR A 188 -25.45 4.77 -12.83
CA TYR A 188 -26.42 5.25 -13.81
C TYR A 188 -25.77 6.07 -14.92
N VAL A 189 -24.77 6.90 -14.61
CA VAL A 189 -24.12 7.80 -15.57
C VAL A 189 -23.17 7.05 -16.51
N PHE A 190 -22.52 5.98 -16.06
CA PHE A 190 -21.58 5.24 -16.91
C PHE A 190 -22.31 4.41 -17.97
N PRO A 191 -21.99 4.58 -19.28
CA PRO A 191 -22.61 3.85 -20.38
C PRO A 191 -21.99 2.44 -20.57
N LEU A 192 -22.01 1.62 -19.51
CA LEU A 192 -21.54 0.22 -19.52
C LEU A 192 -22.71 -0.71 -19.22
N GLU A 193 -22.59 -1.96 -19.62
CA GLU A 193 -23.57 -3.00 -19.24
C GLU A 193 -23.63 -3.20 -17.71
N PRO A 194 -24.80 -3.50 -17.15
CA PRO A 194 -24.97 -3.70 -15.71
C PRO A 194 -24.04 -4.77 -15.13
N ALA A 195 -23.75 -5.83 -15.89
CA ALA A 195 -22.84 -6.91 -15.50
C ALA A 195 -21.39 -6.40 -15.32
N HIS A 196 -20.90 -5.64 -16.31
CA HIS A 196 -19.55 -5.06 -16.28
C HIS A 196 -19.37 -4.03 -15.16
N LYS A 197 -20.37 -3.15 -14.93
CA LYS A 197 -20.38 -2.21 -13.80
C LYS A 197 -20.23 -2.94 -12.46
N THR A 198 -20.95 -4.04 -12.31
CA THR A 198 -20.93 -4.83 -11.07
C THR A 198 -19.60 -5.56 -10.91
N ALA A 199 -19.07 -6.14 -11.99
CA ALA A 199 -17.77 -6.82 -11.98
C ALA A 199 -16.63 -5.86 -11.60
N LEU A 200 -16.55 -4.69 -12.24
CA LEU A 200 -15.53 -3.67 -11.96
C LEU A 200 -15.64 -3.15 -10.53
N ALA A 201 -16.84 -2.81 -10.04
CA ALA A 201 -17.03 -2.34 -8.67
C ALA A 201 -16.69 -3.41 -7.62
N SER A 202 -17.03 -4.67 -7.90
CA SER A 202 -16.65 -5.81 -7.05
C SER A 202 -15.13 -6.01 -7.03
N LYS A 203 -14.49 -6.00 -8.19
CA LYS A 203 -13.03 -6.13 -8.30
C LYS A 203 -12.31 -5.00 -7.56
N PHE A 204 -12.73 -3.74 -7.76
CA PHE A 204 -12.22 -2.59 -7.03
C PHE A 204 -12.30 -2.80 -5.52
N THR A 205 -13.48 -3.15 -5.02
CA THR A 205 -13.72 -3.35 -3.59
C THR A 205 -12.87 -4.48 -3.01
N THR A 206 -12.77 -5.60 -3.74
CA THR A 206 -11.98 -6.77 -3.34
C THR A 206 -10.51 -6.42 -3.28
N VAL A 207 -9.96 -5.77 -4.30
CA VAL A 207 -8.54 -5.41 -4.36
C VAL A 207 -8.17 -4.40 -3.26
N VAL A 208 -8.97 -3.35 -3.07
CA VAL A 208 -8.73 -2.38 -1.99
C VAL A 208 -8.71 -3.07 -0.62
N ARG A 209 -9.68 -3.94 -0.34
CA ARG A 209 -9.73 -4.67 0.94
C ARG A 209 -8.57 -5.64 1.09
N ALA A 210 -8.27 -6.43 0.08
CA ALA A 210 -7.19 -7.41 0.10
C ALA A 210 -5.83 -6.73 0.31
N THR A 211 -5.55 -5.68 -0.47
CA THR A 211 -4.27 -4.96 -0.39
C THR A 211 -4.08 -4.29 0.97
N ILE A 212 -5.07 -3.54 1.47
CA ILE A 212 -4.94 -2.85 2.77
C ILE A 212 -4.83 -3.85 3.91
N LYS A 213 -5.75 -4.83 3.99
CA LYS A 213 -5.74 -5.83 5.07
C LYS A 213 -4.49 -6.71 5.00
N GLY A 214 -4.12 -7.16 3.80
CA GLY A 214 -2.97 -8.01 3.59
C GLY A 214 -1.68 -7.31 3.98
N ASN A 215 -1.45 -6.10 3.47
CA ASN A 215 -0.25 -5.34 3.79
C ASN A 215 -0.18 -4.98 5.28
N LEU A 216 -1.30 -4.61 5.90
CA LEU A 216 -1.32 -4.33 7.34
C LEU A 216 -1.02 -5.58 8.18
N ALA A 217 -1.57 -6.73 7.81
CA ALA A 217 -1.30 -7.99 8.52
C ALA A 217 0.17 -8.43 8.37
N VAL A 218 0.74 -8.32 7.16
CA VAL A 218 2.16 -8.57 6.91
C VAL A 218 3.04 -7.61 7.72
N ALA A 219 2.72 -6.31 7.71
CA ALA A 219 3.45 -5.29 8.45
C ALA A 219 3.46 -5.57 9.96
N MET A 220 2.30 -5.90 10.52
CA MET A 220 2.18 -6.25 11.94
C MET A 220 2.95 -7.53 12.29
N ALA A 221 2.85 -8.57 11.44
CA ALA A 221 3.56 -9.82 11.66
C ALA A 221 5.08 -9.62 11.61
N GLN A 222 5.60 -8.96 10.59
CA GLN A 222 7.05 -8.70 10.45
C GLN A 222 7.58 -7.78 11.54
N GLY A 223 6.83 -6.73 11.89
CA GLY A 223 7.19 -5.85 13.00
C GLY A 223 7.23 -6.59 14.34
N ALA A 224 6.21 -7.39 14.64
CA ALA A 224 6.16 -8.17 15.88
C ALA A 224 7.27 -9.22 15.94
N LEU A 225 7.50 -9.97 14.86
CA LEU A 225 8.56 -10.97 14.78
C LEU A 225 9.95 -10.33 14.86
N GLY A 226 10.16 -9.22 14.16
CA GLY A 226 11.42 -8.47 14.20
C GLY A 226 11.70 -7.86 15.56
N GLY A 227 10.70 -7.25 16.20
CA GLY A 227 10.83 -6.73 17.56
C GLY A 227 11.09 -7.83 18.58
N LEU A 228 10.45 -8.99 18.45
CA LEU A 228 10.63 -10.14 19.31
C LEU A 228 12.08 -10.66 19.26
N ILE A 229 12.64 -10.86 18.07
CA ILE A 229 14.02 -11.34 17.95
C ILE A 229 15.03 -10.31 18.47
N PHE A 230 14.80 -9.01 18.25
CA PHE A 230 15.64 -7.95 18.77
C PHE A 230 15.60 -7.90 20.31
N TRP A 231 14.42 -8.08 20.90
CA TRP A 231 14.26 -8.20 22.34
C TRP A 231 15.01 -9.42 22.91
N LEU A 232 14.88 -10.58 22.25
CA LEU A 232 15.58 -11.82 22.68
C LEU A 232 17.11 -11.71 22.58
N LEU A 233 17.62 -10.98 21.60
CA LEU A 233 19.05 -10.76 21.41
C LEU A 233 19.61 -9.62 22.30
N GLY A 234 18.76 -8.96 23.09
CA GLY A 234 19.16 -7.87 23.98
C GLY A 234 19.48 -6.56 23.25
N ILE A 235 18.95 -6.37 22.04
CA ILE A 235 19.11 -5.13 21.26
C ILE A 235 18.26 -4.05 21.91
N GLN A 236 18.84 -2.87 22.17
CA GLN A 236 18.14 -1.75 22.75
C GLN A 236 17.08 -1.21 21.79
N GLY A 237 15.93 -0.78 22.31
CA GLY A 237 14.85 -0.23 21.54
C GLY A 237 14.08 -1.23 20.67
N PRO A 238 13.74 -2.45 21.15
CA PRO A 238 13.09 -3.46 20.32
C PRO A 238 11.74 -3.02 19.78
N VAL A 239 11.00 -2.18 20.50
CA VAL A 239 9.72 -1.62 20.06
C VAL A 239 9.92 -0.61 18.93
N LEU A 240 10.93 0.25 19.02
CA LEU A 240 11.31 1.17 17.95
C LEU A 240 11.59 0.41 16.66
N TRP A 241 12.47 -0.59 16.74
CA TRP A 241 12.84 -1.40 15.60
C TRP A 241 11.69 -2.23 15.04
N ALA A 242 10.80 -2.74 15.91
CA ALA A 242 9.56 -3.40 15.49
C ALA A 242 8.70 -2.50 14.61
N VAL A 243 8.51 -1.25 15.02
CA VAL A 243 7.72 -0.26 14.27
C VAL A 243 8.39 0.11 12.96
N VAL A 244 9.71 0.36 12.98
CA VAL A 244 10.46 0.67 11.76
C VAL A 244 10.40 -0.49 10.78
N MET A 245 10.58 -1.73 11.25
CA MET A 245 10.43 -2.92 10.42
C MET A 245 9.01 -3.07 9.87
N ALA A 246 7.98 -2.84 10.68
CA ALA A 246 6.60 -2.86 10.23
C ALA A 246 6.34 -1.83 9.11
N PHE A 247 6.86 -0.62 9.27
CA PHE A 247 6.72 0.43 8.26
C PHE A 247 7.48 0.08 6.97
N LEU A 248 8.73 -0.34 7.08
CA LEU A 248 9.53 -0.73 5.93
C LEU A 248 8.99 -1.97 5.22
N SER A 249 8.32 -2.88 5.95
CA SER A 249 7.71 -4.08 5.35
C SER A 249 6.56 -3.80 4.39
N LEU A 250 6.08 -2.55 4.33
CA LEU A 250 5.20 -2.10 3.25
C LEU A 250 5.92 -2.14 1.88
N LEU A 251 7.25 -2.08 1.86
CA LEU A 251 8.08 -2.30 0.67
C LEU A 251 8.26 -3.81 0.44
N PRO A 252 7.67 -4.38 -0.63
CA PRO A 252 7.81 -5.81 -0.91
C PRO A 252 9.26 -6.20 -1.17
N ALA A 253 9.63 -7.40 -0.76
CA ALA A 253 10.91 -8.07 -1.00
C ALA A 253 12.14 -7.52 -0.24
N VAL A 254 12.15 -6.26 0.16
CA VAL A 254 13.33 -5.63 0.80
C VAL A 254 13.03 -5.22 2.25
N GLY A 255 11.86 -4.75 2.51
CA GLY A 255 11.27 -4.20 3.73
C GLY A 255 12.02 -4.43 5.04
N ALA A 256 11.64 -5.45 5.80
CA ALA A 256 12.26 -5.75 7.10
C ALA A 256 13.75 -6.11 6.99
N GLY A 257 14.20 -6.61 5.83
CA GLY A 257 15.60 -6.97 5.56
C GLY A 257 16.56 -5.79 5.67
N LEU A 258 16.07 -4.58 5.36
CA LEU A 258 16.87 -3.35 5.51
C LEU A 258 17.27 -3.05 6.96
N ILE A 259 16.60 -3.64 7.93
CA ILE A 259 16.92 -3.46 9.36
C ILE A 259 17.68 -4.65 9.90
N TRP A 260 17.12 -5.87 9.83
CA TRP A 260 17.76 -7.02 10.43
C TRP A 260 19.07 -7.42 9.72
N GLY A 261 19.18 -7.18 8.41
CA GLY A 261 20.39 -7.50 7.64
C GLY A 261 21.63 -6.73 8.12
N PRO A 262 21.63 -5.39 8.13
CA PRO A 262 22.73 -4.60 8.69
C PRO A 262 23.05 -4.93 10.15
N VAL A 263 22.04 -5.20 10.99
CA VAL A 263 22.26 -5.56 12.40
C VAL A 263 22.89 -6.94 12.53
N ALA A 264 22.53 -7.92 11.70
CA ALA A 264 23.21 -9.21 11.64
C ALA A 264 24.67 -9.06 11.21
N LEU A 265 24.92 -8.22 10.21
CA LEU A 265 26.28 -7.90 9.76
C LEU A 265 27.11 -7.24 10.88
N TYR A 266 26.49 -6.34 11.64
CA TYR A 266 27.12 -5.71 12.81
C TYR A 266 27.55 -6.76 13.84
N PHE A 267 26.69 -7.73 14.20
CA PHE A 267 27.06 -8.79 15.13
C PHE A 267 28.21 -9.66 14.60
N PHE A 268 28.23 -9.98 13.30
CA PHE A 268 29.36 -10.68 12.71
C PHE A 268 30.65 -9.86 12.78
N ALA A 269 30.58 -8.57 12.52
CA ALA A 269 31.74 -7.67 12.57
C ALA A 269 32.29 -7.47 13.99
N THR A 270 31.42 -7.48 15.02
CA THR A 270 31.83 -7.34 16.43
C THR A 270 32.26 -8.68 17.08
N GLY A 271 32.26 -9.77 16.30
CA GLY A 271 32.69 -11.09 16.78
C GLY A 271 31.61 -11.88 17.53
N ASP A 272 30.39 -11.35 17.65
CA ASP A 272 29.24 -12.06 18.22
C ASP A 272 28.56 -12.95 17.16
N ILE A 273 29.32 -13.94 16.67
CA ILE A 273 28.93 -14.83 15.58
C ILE A 273 27.60 -15.54 15.90
N VAL A 274 27.37 -15.89 17.17
CA VAL A 274 26.17 -16.61 17.60
C VAL A 274 24.92 -15.72 17.38
N LYS A 275 24.92 -14.47 17.87
CA LYS A 275 23.80 -13.57 17.69
C LYS A 275 23.60 -13.19 16.23
N GLY A 276 24.69 -12.96 15.49
CA GLY A 276 24.66 -12.69 14.05
C GLY A 276 24.00 -13.83 13.26
N SER A 277 24.41 -15.09 13.56
CA SER A 277 23.86 -16.29 12.90
C SER A 277 22.39 -16.52 13.26
N ILE A 278 22.01 -16.35 14.53
CA ILE A 278 20.60 -16.47 14.97
C ILE A 278 19.75 -15.41 14.26
N LEU A 279 20.19 -14.15 14.23
CA LEU A 279 19.45 -13.08 13.60
C LEU A 279 19.33 -13.27 12.09
N ALA A 280 20.40 -13.67 11.40
CA ALA A 280 20.39 -13.94 9.97
C ALA A 280 19.48 -15.13 9.62
N ALA A 281 19.60 -16.24 10.34
CA ALA A 281 18.75 -17.41 10.14
C ALA A 281 17.26 -17.07 10.41
N TYR A 282 16.97 -16.39 11.49
CA TYR A 282 15.61 -15.95 11.81
C TYR A 282 15.07 -14.96 10.79
N GLY A 283 15.87 -13.99 10.35
CA GLY A 283 15.50 -13.02 9.33
C GLY A 283 15.13 -13.67 7.99
N VAL A 284 15.95 -14.60 7.52
CA VAL A 284 15.71 -15.30 6.26
C VAL A 284 14.57 -16.31 6.39
N LEU A 285 14.58 -17.15 7.42
CA LEU A 285 13.63 -18.26 7.54
C LEU A 285 12.28 -17.80 8.09
N VAL A 286 12.25 -16.96 9.14
CA VAL A 286 10.97 -16.59 9.78
C VAL A 286 10.39 -15.33 9.16
N ILE A 287 11.16 -14.24 9.10
CA ILE A 287 10.68 -12.97 8.54
C ILE A 287 10.48 -13.10 7.02
N GLY A 288 11.41 -13.77 6.32
CA GLY A 288 11.29 -14.07 4.88
C GLY A 288 10.11 -14.99 4.54
N LEU A 289 9.78 -15.95 5.44
CA LEU A 289 8.62 -16.81 5.25
C LEU A 289 7.30 -16.01 5.29
N VAL A 290 7.23 -14.98 6.13
CA VAL A 290 6.06 -14.07 6.17
C VAL A 290 5.83 -13.41 4.82
N ASP A 291 6.87 -12.92 4.16
CA ASP A 291 6.74 -12.33 2.82
C ASP A 291 6.34 -13.35 1.76
N ASN A 292 6.94 -14.53 1.79
CA ASN A 292 6.75 -15.54 0.75
C ASN A 292 5.46 -16.36 0.91
N VAL A 293 4.91 -16.46 2.13
CA VAL A 293 3.72 -17.26 2.41
C VAL A 293 2.52 -16.39 2.77
N LEU A 294 2.70 -15.45 3.70
CA LEU A 294 1.58 -14.67 4.22
C LEU A 294 1.11 -13.62 3.21
N ARG A 295 2.02 -13.00 2.46
CA ARG A 295 1.66 -12.01 1.45
C ARG A 295 0.83 -12.62 0.30
N PRO A 296 1.23 -13.71 -0.37
CA PRO A 296 0.39 -14.36 -1.38
C PRO A 296 -0.93 -14.88 -0.81
N LEU A 297 -0.91 -15.39 0.44
CA LEU A 297 -2.11 -15.91 1.08
C LEU A 297 -3.16 -14.84 1.37
N LEU A 298 -2.71 -13.63 1.78
CA LEU A 298 -3.58 -12.54 2.18
C LEU A 298 -3.93 -11.57 1.04
N VAL A 299 -3.03 -11.39 0.08
CA VAL A 299 -3.21 -10.44 -1.03
C VAL A 299 -3.47 -11.18 -2.35
N GLY A 300 -2.70 -12.23 -2.64
CA GLY A 300 -2.69 -12.89 -3.95
C GLY A 300 -3.96 -13.66 -4.29
N LYS A 301 -4.52 -14.42 -3.34
CA LYS A 301 -5.71 -15.26 -3.59
C LYS A 301 -6.94 -14.46 -4.02
N ASP A 302 -7.13 -13.28 -3.46
CA ASP A 302 -8.31 -12.46 -3.73
C ASP A 302 -8.15 -11.61 -5.01
N THR A 303 -6.91 -11.24 -5.37
CA THR A 303 -6.65 -10.37 -6.52
C THR A 303 -6.47 -11.11 -7.84
N LYS A 304 -6.08 -12.40 -7.79
CA LYS A 304 -5.74 -13.23 -8.96
C LYS A 304 -4.68 -12.58 -9.87
N MET A 305 -3.73 -11.86 -9.27
CA MET A 305 -2.64 -11.21 -10.00
C MET A 305 -1.34 -12.00 -9.83
N PRO A 306 -0.49 -12.09 -10.86
CA PRO A 306 0.87 -12.63 -10.72
C PRO A 306 1.72 -11.78 -9.79
N ASP A 307 2.58 -12.41 -8.98
CA ASP A 307 3.39 -11.73 -7.96
C ASP A 307 4.33 -10.66 -8.55
N TYR A 308 4.91 -10.92 -9.73
CA TYR A 308 5.75 -9.94 -10.42
C TYR A 308 4.98 -8.65 -10.77
N LEU A 309 3.70 -8.77 -11.13
CA LEU A 309 2.86 -7.62 -11.46
C LEU A 309 2.51 -6.82 -10.20
N VAL A 310 2.27 -7.50 -9.08
CA VAL A 310 2.07 -6.85 -7.78
C VAL A 310 3.32 -6.06 -7.40
N LEU A 311 4.53 -6.65 -7.55
CA LEU A 311 5.79 -5.98 -7.25
C LEU A 311 6.00 -4.74 -8.13
N ILE A 312 5.94 -4.91 -9.46
CA ILE A 312 6.18 -3.82 -10.41
C ILE A 312 5.16 -2.68 -10.22
N SER A 313 3.88 -3.03 -10.05
CA SER A 313 2.83 -2.03 -9.85
C SER A 313 2.95 -1.31 -8.51
N THR A 314 3.41 -2.00 -7.46
CA THR A 314 3.67 -1.37 -6.16
C THR A 314 4.84 -0.38 -6.26
N LEU A 315 5.97 -0.79 -6.85
CA LEU A 315 7.14 0.09 -7.02
C LEU A 315 6.83 1.27 -7.93
N GLY A 316 6.20 1.03 -9.09
CA GLY A 316 5.77 2.08 -10.01
C GLY A 316 4.74 3.02 -9.38
N GLY A 317 3.78 2.45 -8.63
CA GLY A 317 2.80 3.23 -7.88
C GLY A 317 3.45 4.14 -6.84
N MET A 318 4.44 3.63 -6.10
CA MET A 318 5.18 4.41 -5.10
C MET A 318 6.03 5.52 -5.74
N ALA A 319 6.60 5.28 -6.90
CA ALA A 319 7.34 6.31 -7.64
C ALA A 319 6.44 7.47 -8.09
N LEU A 320 5.17 7.19 -8.47
CA LEU A 320 4.22 8.18 -8.96
C LEU A 320 3.40 8.86 -7.84
N PHE A 321 2.97 8.09 -6.84
CA PHE A 321 2.01 8.53 -5.80
C PHE A 321 2.61 8.57 -4.39
N GLY A 322 3.94 8.41 -4.26
CA GLY A 322 4.61 8.31 -2.98
C GLY A 322 4.10 7.12 -2.17
N LEU A 323 3.98 7.30 -0.85
CA LEU A 323 3.51 6.23 0.06
C LEU A 323 2.10 5.70 -0.29
N ASN A 324 1.23 6.52 -0.88
CA ASN A 324 -0.09 6.05 -1.29
C ASN A 324 -0.02 4.99 -2.39
N GLY A 325 1.07 4.99 -3.14
CA GLY A 325 1.28 4.10 -4.29
C GLY A 325 1.33 2.62 -3.97
N PHE A 326 1.63 2.25 -2.70
CA PHE A 326 1.62 0.84 -2.30
C PHE A 326 0.23 0.17 -2.37
N VAL A 327 -0.84 0.97 -2.31
CA VAL A 327 -2.21 0.51 -2.53
C VAL A 327 -2.69 0.84 -3.94
N ILE A 328 -2.40 2.05 -4.43
CA ILE A 328 -2.88 2.54 -5.72
C ILE A 328 -2.29 1.74 -6.88
N GLY A 329 -1.00 1.38 -6.82
CA GLY A 329 -0.33 0.64 -7.87
C GLY A 329 -0.99 -0.71 -8.16
N PRO A 330 -1.07 -1.63 -7.18
CA PRO A 330 -1.78 -2.90 -7.34
C PRO A 330 -3.26 -2.74 -7.71
N LEU A 331 -3.93 -1.70 -7.22
CA LEU A 331 -5.32 -1.40 -7.58
C LEU A 331 -5.46 -1.08 -9.07
N ILE A 332 -4.61 -0.20 -9.59
CA ILE A 332 -4.61 0.16 -11.02
C ILE A 332 -4.30 -1.08 -11.87
N ALA A 333 -3.30 -1.87 -11.50
CA ALA A 333 -2.94 -3.08 -12.22
C ALA A 333 -4.09 -4.11 -12.25
N ALA A 334 -4.76 -4.30 -11.11
CA ALA A 334 -5.91 -5.21 -11.04
C ALA A 334 -7.10 -4.72 -11.86
N MET A 335 -7.36 -3.41 -11.87
CA MET A 335 -8.40 -2.82 -12.70
C MET A 335 -8.05 -2.92 -14.19
N PHE A 336 -6.79 -2.73 -14.56
CA PHE A 336 -6.30 -2.94 -15.91
C PHE A 336 -6.60 -4.37 -16.40
N ILE A 337 -6.20 -5.39 -15.64
CA ILE A 337 -6.50 -6.79 -15.97
C ILE A 337 -8.01 -6.99 -16.12
N ALA A 338 -8.81 -6.50 -15.16
CA ALA A 338 -10.25 -6.69 -15.19
C ALA A 338 -10.91 -6.07 -16.42
N VAL A 339 -10.46 -4.91 -16.87
CA VAL A 339 -10.98 -4.25 -18.09
C VAL A 339 -10.60 -5.06 -19.33
N TRP A 340 -9.35 -5.53 -19.42
CA TRP A 340 -8.91 -6.37 -20.53
C TRP A 340 -9.61 -7.72 -20.58
N ASP A 341 -9.86 -8.36 -19.44
CA ASP A 341 -10.61 -9.62 -19.35
C ASP A 341 -12.05 -9.44 -19.86
N ILE A 342 -12.71 -8.33 -19.49
CA ILE A 342 -14.05 -8.00 -19.98
C ILE A 342 -14.01 -7.82 -21.50
N PHE A 343 -13.08 -7.01 -22.01
CA PHE A 343 -12.95 -6.76 -23.45
C PHE A 343 -12.67 -8.06 -24.24
N ALA A 344 -11.75 -8.91 -23.76
CA ALA A 344 -11.45 -10.17 -24.41
C ALA A 344 -12.66 -11.12 -24.44
N THR A 345 -13.45 -11.14 -23.37
CA THR A 345 -14.67 -11.96 -23.28
C THR A 345 -15.74 -11.48 -24.27
N GLU A 346 -15.96 -10.17 -24.37
CA GLU A 346 -16.89 -9.59 -25.34
C GLU A 346 -16.49 -9.90 -26.77
N GLN A 347 -15.18 -9.78 -27.08
CA GLN A 347 -14.65 -10.08 -28.42
C GLN A 347 -14.83 -11.56 -28.78
N ALA A 348 -14.55 -12.47 -27.83
CA ALA A 348 -14.74 -13.90 -28.03
C ALA A 348 -16.22 -14.25 -28.27
N GLN A 349 -17.14 -13.64 -27.53
CA GLN A 349 -18.59 -13.83 -27.73
C GLN A 349 -19.06 -13.28 -29.10
N ALA A 350 -18.57 -12.11 -29.49
CA ALA A 350 -18.89 -11.52 -30.79
C ALA A 350 -18.41 -12.39 -31.95
N ASN A 351 -17.19 -12.94 -31.86
CA ASN A 351 -16.63 -13.85 -32.86
C ASN A 351 -17.43 -15.17 -32.93
N ALA A 352 -17.76 -15.77 -31.78
CA ALA A 352 -18.56 -17.00 -31.73
C ALA A 352 -19.97 -16.78 -32.35
N LEU A 353 -20.59 -15.61 -32.10
CA LEU A 353 -21.87 -15.27 -32.68
C LEU A 353 -21.77 -15.09 -34.20
N ALA A 354 -20.71 -14.44 -34.68
CA ALA A 354 -20.43 -14.28 -36.10
C ALA A 354 -20.22 -15.62 -36.82
N GLU A 355 -19.45 -16.54 -36.21
CA GLU A 355 -19.25 -17.89 -36.72
C GLU A 355 -20.56 -18.71 -36.76
N ALA A 356 -21.36 -18.64 -35.67
CA ALA A 356 -22.67 -19.30 -35.62
C ALA A 356 -23.65 -18.76 -36.68
N THR A 357 -23.55 -17.48 -37.01
CA THR A 357 -24.40 -16.84 -38.02
C THR A 357 -23.90 -17.13 -39.43
N ALA A 358 -22.59 -17.37 -39.62
CA ALA A 358 -21.98 -17.69 -40.91
C ALA A 358 -22.07 -19.21 -41.24
N ALA A 359 -22.39 -20.07 -40.27
CA ALA A 359 -22.57 -21.50 -40.50
C ALA A 359 -23.75 -21.72 -41.44
N PRO A 360 -23.60 -22.51 -42.56
CA PRO A 360 -24.66 -22.76 -43.48
C PRO A 360 -25.83 -23.45 -42.76
N ARG A 361 -27.04 -22.87 -42.92
CA ARG A 361 -28.27 -23.56 -42.48
C ARG A 361 -28.33 -24.90 -43.16
N VAL A 362 -28.13 -25.99 -42.42
CA VAL A 362 -28.46 -27.32 -42.92
C VAL A 362 -29.97 -27.32 -43.11
N GLU A 363 -30.44 -27.23 -44.40
CA GLU A 363 -31.84 -27.46 -44.71
C GLU A 363 -32.21 -28.87 -44.21
N PRO A 364 -33.34 -29.01 -43.50
CA PRO A 364 -33.79 -30.35 -43.11
C PRO A 364 -34.05 -31.11 -44.40
N VAL A 365 -33.26 -32.18 -44.59
CA VAL A 365 -33.48 -33.15 -45.67
C VAL A 365 -34.92 -33.65 -45.51
N ALA A 366 -35.79 -33.26 -46.45
CA ALA A 366 -37.13 -33.83 -46.55
C ALA A 366 -37.01 -35.35 -46.76
N LEU A 367 -37.32 -36.11 -45.72
CA LEU A 367 -37.49 -37.55 -45.80
C LEU A 367 -38.78 -37.80 -46.62
N ASP A 368 -38.63 -37.83 -47.95
CA ASP A 368 -39.65 -38.40 -48.81
C ASP A 368 -39.72 -39.91 -48.52
N ALA A 369 -40.65 -40.30 -47.66
CA ALA A 369 -41.02 -41.68 -47.44
C ALA A 369 -41.75 -42.19 -48.71
N PRO A 370 -41.26 -43.24 -49.35
CA PRO A 370 -42.02 -43.84 -50.46
C PRO A 370 -43.27 -44.53 -49.88
N VAL A 371 -44.44 -44.04 -50.31
CA VAL A 371 -45.72 -44.69 -50.07
C VAL A 371 -45.71 -45.99 -50.86
N ASN A 372 -45.44 -47.09 -50.19
CA ASN A 372 -45.55 -48.45 -50.75
C ASN A 372 -47.02 -48.78 -50.88
N ARG A 373 -47.60 -48.67 -52.11
CA ARG A 373 -48.88 -49.28 -52.47
C ARG A 373 -48.60 -50.72 -52.88
N LEU A 374 -49.02 -51.68 -52.09
CA LEU A 374 -49.15 -53.08 -52.49
C LEU A 374 -50.57 -53.32 -53.03
N PRO A 375 -50.72 -54.25 -54.00
CA PRO A 375 -51.94 -54.52 -54.76
C PRO A 375 -53.03 -55.16 -53.95
#